data_4e8db829251cb5edd4affa76ad992ffa
#
_entry.id   4e8db829251cb5edd4affa76ad992ffa
#
_cell.length_a   1.000
_cell.length_b   1.000
_cell.length_c   1.000
_cell.angle_alpha   90.00
_cell.angle_beta   90.00
_cell.angle_gamma   90.00
#
_symmetry.space_group_name_H-M   'P 1'
#
loop_
_entity.id
_entity.type
_entity.pdbx_description
1 polymer ?
#
loop_
_entity_poly.entity_id
_entity_poly.type
_entity_poly.pdbx_seq_one_letter_code
_entity_poly.pdbx_strand_id
1 'polypeptide(L)'
;MTMLLPGQSGIDESGNIPWTTEFCAQIKATGVKNIYLELGAVFGHSVVTHAEVCGHLLGQLIDAVGSDHVIWGTDSIWWGSPQWQIEAFRRFQIPEPLQEKFGYKPISTRDRELILGLNSARLFDIDVQAAHKAIPGDAMNQMKMAYQAAGEEPSMTQYGWIAAV
;
A
#
# COMPACT_ATOMS: atom_id res chain seq x y z
N MET A 1 9.00 2.11 -14.80
CA MET A 1 9.22 1.84 -13.37
C MET A 1 10.70 1.51 -13.19
N THR A 2 11.48 2.45 -12.66
CA THR A 2 12.90 2.22 -12.42
C THR A 2 13.02 1.36 -11.17
N MET A 3 13.37 0.09 -11.31
CA MET A 3 13.70 -0.75 -10.15
C MET A 3 14.89 -0.13 -9.42
N LEU A 4 14.73 0.13 -8.13
CA LEU A 4 15.84 0.51 -7.28
C LEU A 4 16.78 -0.68 -7.16
N LEU A 5 17.99 -0.54 -7.69
CA LEU A 5 19.03 -1.55 -7.52
C LEU A 5 19.57 -1.47 -6.07
N PRO A 6 20.03 -2.58 -5.50
CA PRO A 6 20.67 -2.59 -4.19
C PRO A 6 21.79 -1.54 -4.12
N GLY A 7 21.73 -0.64 -3.14
CA GLY A 7 22.71 0.43 -2.95
C GLY A 7 22.42 1.77 -3.64
N GLN A 8 21.31 1.88 -4.37
CA GLN A 8 20.83 3.18 -4.86
C GLN A 8 19.77 3.73 -3.89
N SER A 9 20.05 4.88 -3.27
CA SER A 9 18.97 5.65 -2.65
C SER A 9 18.09 6.16 -3.80
N GLY A 10 16.83 5.78 -3.82
CA GLY A 10 15.89 6.26 -4.84
C GLY A 10 15.50 7.73 -4.66
N ILE A 11 16.15 8.44 -3.75
CA ILE A 11 15.93 9.85 -3.41
C ILE A 11 17.23 10.59 -3.70
N ASP A 12 17.18 11.64 -4.50
CA ASP A 12 18.33 12.53 -4.70
C ASP A 12 18.48 13.53 -3.53
N GLU A 13 19.56 14.35 -3.56
CA GLU A 13 19.84 15.34 -2.51
C GLU A 13 18.72 16.38 -2.33
N SER A 14 17.96 16.65 -3.39
CA SER A 14 16.81 17.56 -3.39
C SER A 14 15.52 16.91 -2.92
N GLY A 15 15.53 15.60 -2.64
CA GLY A 15 14.36 14.85 -2.23
C GLY A 15 13.49 14.39 -3.40
N ASN A 16 14.01 14.36 -4.62
CA ASN A 16 13.24 13.87 -5.76
C ASN A 16 13.35 12.35 -5.87
N ILE A 17 12.22 11.72 -6.13
CA ILE A 17 12.13 10.34 -6.60
C ILE A 17 11.92 10.40 -8.10
N PRO A 18 12.81 9.80 -8.92
CA PRO A 18 12.68 9.83 -10.37
C PRO A 18 11.27 9.46 -10.81
N TRP A 19 10.70 10.21 -11.75
CA TRP A 19 9.34 10.09 -12.27
C TRP A 19 8.22 10.42 -11.27
N THR A 20 8.26 9.94 -10.02
CA THR A 20 7.20 10.15 -9.03
C THR A 20 7.05 11.63 -8.67
N THR A 21 8.14 12.32 -8.36
CA THR A 21 8.11 13.73 -7.98
C THR A 21 7.59 14.60 -9.12
N GLU A 22 8.06 14.35 -10.34
CA GLU A 22 7.62 15.06 -11.53
C GLU A 22 6.14 14.81 -11.82
N PHE A 23 5.68 13.58 -11.72
CA PHE A 23 4.28 13.19 -11.89
C PHE A 23 3.37 13.88 -10.86
N CYS A 24 3.75 13.87 -9.59
CA CYS A 24 3.02 14.56 -8.53
C CYS A 24 2.97 16.08 -8.77
N ALA A 25 4.06 16.68 -9.24
CA ALA A 25 4.10 18.09 -9.60
C ALA A 25 3.14 18.41 -10.77
N GLN A 26 3.09 17.56 -11.79
CA GLN A 26 2.15 17.72 -12.91
C GLN A 26 0.69 17.62 -12.47
N ILE A 27 0.34 16.66 -11.59
CA ILE A 27 -1.01 16.55 -11.04
C ILE A 27 -1.42 17.84 -10.33
N LYS A 28 -0.54 18.38 -9.49
CA LYS A 28 -0.79 19.63 -8.77
C LYS A 28 -0.94 20.83 -9.73
N ALA A 29 -0.08 20.92 -10.72
CA ALA A 29 -0.07 22.03 -11.70
C ALA A 29 -1.33 22.01 -12.58
N THR A 30 -1.80 20.84 -12.99
CA THR A 30 -2.99 20.70 -13.85
C THR A 30 -4.30 20.75 -13.08
N GLY A 31 -4.26 20.46 -11.77
CA GLY A 31 -5.46 20.43 -10.93
C GLY A 31 -6.43 19.28 -11.26
N VAL A 32 -5.97 18.28 -12.01
CA VAL A 32 -6.79 17.11 -12.37
C VAL A 32 -7.27 16.36 -11.12
N LYS A 33 -8.55 15.93 -11.12
CA LYS A 33 -9.19 15.32 -9.93
C LYS A 33 -9.64 13.86 -10.10
N ASN A 34 -9.60 13.35 -11.32
CA ASN A 34 -10.09 12.00 -11.64
C ASN A 34 -8.94 10.98 -11.77
N ILE A 35 -7.84 11.20 -11.07
CA ILE A 35 -6.70 10.27 -11.02
C ILE A 35 -6.75 9.51 -9.69
N TYR A 36 -6.62 8.19 -9.77
CA TYR A 36 -6.41 7.32 -8.64
C TYR A 36 -5.04 6.67 -8.76
N LEU A 37 -4.29 6.64 -7.66
CA LEU A 37 -2.94 6.09 -7.60
C LEU A 37 -2.97 4.74 -6.88
N GLU A 38 -2.58 3.69 -7.57
CA GLU A 38 -2.51 2.36 -7.01
C GLU A 38 -1.10 2.06 -6.49
N LEU A 39 -0.99 1.53 -5.28
CA LEU A 39 0.29 1.33 -4.62
C LEU A 39 1.09 0.13 -5.18
N GLY A 40 0.45 -0.98 -5.45
CA GLY A 40 1.02 -2.16 -6.09
C GLY A 40 2.43 -2.56 -5.69
N ALA A 41 3.22 -2.96 -6.68
CA ALA A 41 4.61 -3.38 -6.52
C ALA A 41 5.51 -2.29 -5.90
N VAL A 42 5.21 -1.02 -6.10
CA VAL A 42 6.05 0.08 -5.60
C VAL A 42 6.09 0.07 -4.07
N PHE A 43 4.94 -0.12 -3.42
CA PHE A 43 4.89 -0.26 -1.98
C PHE A 43 5.58 -1.55 -1.52
N GLY A 44 5.20 -2.69 -2.10
CA GLY A 44 5.76 -3.99 -1.73
C GLY A 44 7.29 -4.03 -1.84
N HIS A 45 7.84 -3.39 -2.88
CA HIS A 45 9.30 -3.37 -3.08
C HIS A 45 10.02 -2.43 -2.10
N SER A 46 9.44 -1.28 -1.80
CA SER A 46 10.12 -0.25 -1.01
C SER A 46 9.96 -0.42 0.50
N VAL A 47 8.82 -0.89 0.98
CA VAL A 47 8.51 -0.92 2.42
C VAL A 47 9.49 -1.75 3.24
N VAL A 48 10.00 -2.85 2.70
CA VAL A 48 10.92 -3.77 3.41
C VAL A 48 12.38 -3.35 3.23
N THR A 49 12.76 -2.93 2.03
CA THR A 49 14.17 -2.72 1.68
C THR A 49 14.60 -1.26 1.78
N HIS A 50 13.66 -0.31 1.62
CA HIS A 50 13.94 1.12 1.55
C HIS A 50 12.82 1.91 2.21
N ALA A 51 12.60 1.72 3.51
CA ALA A 51 11.48 2.30 4.26
C ALA A 51 11.42 3.84 4.18
N GLU A 52 12.57 4.51 4.10
CA GLU A 52 12.65 5.96 3.92
C GLU A 52 12.11 6.37 2.55
N VAL A 53 12.52 5.68 1.49
CA VAL A 53 11.99 5.90 0.13
C VAL A 53 10.50 5.64 0.07
N CYS A 54 10.03 4.58 0.72
CA CYS A 54 8.61 4.27 0.84
C CYS A 54 7.83 5.41 1.52
N GLY A 55 8.35 5.93 2.63
CA GLY A 55 7.74 7.06 3.35
C GLY A 55 7.67 8.32 2.50
N HIS A 56 8.75 8.63 1.79
CA HIS A 56 8.82 9.79 0.92
C HIS A 56 7.90 9.66 -0.30
N LEU A 57 7.83 8.48 -0.90
CA LEU A 57 6.91 8.16 -1.99
C LEU A 57 5.44 8.34 -1.55
N LEU A 58 5.04 7.70 -0.45
CA LEU A 58 3.69 7.82 0.08
C LEU A 58 3.34 9.27 0.45
N GLY A 59 4.29 9.99 1.05
CA GLY A 59 4.12 11.40 1.37
C GLY A 59 3.81 12.23 0.13
N GLN A 60 4.57 12.07 -0.95
CA GLN A 60 4.35 12.79 -2.22
C GLN A 60 3.01 12.42 -2.86
N LEU A 61 2.67 11.13 -2.91
CA LEU A 61 1.42 10.67 -3.52
C LEU A 61 0.21 11.24 -2.77
N ILE A 62 0.19 11.09 -1.44
CA ILE A 62 -0.92 11.59 -0.60
C ILE A 62 -1.03 13.12 -0.67
N ASP A 63 0.10 13.82 -0.70
CA ASP A 63 0.12 15.27 -0.83
C ASP A 63 -0.35 15.78 -2.22
N ALA A 64 -0.18 14.96 -3.26
CA ALA A 64 -0.60 15.30 -4.61
C ALA A 64 -2.10 15.07 -4.87
N VAL A 65 -2.65 13.96 -4.39
CA VAL A 65 -4.03 13.56 -4.72
C VAL A 65 -4.96 13.43 -3.51
N GLY A 66 -4.42 13.45 -2.29
CA GLY A 66 -5.16 13.10 -1.08
C GLY A 66 -5.21 11.59 -0.84
N SER A 67 -5.34 11.18 0.42
CA SER A 67 -5.47 9.75 0.78
C SER A 67 -6.73 9.10 0.22
N ASP A 68 -7.73 9.89 -0.12
CA ASP A 68 -8.99 9.45 -0.72
C ASP A 68 -8.89 9.12 -2.21
N HIS A 69 -7.75 9.38 -2.84
CA HIS A 69 -7.44 9.01 -4.24
C HIS A 69 -6.25 8.05 -4.35
N VAL A 70 -5.78 7.50 -3.24
CA VAL A 70 -4.83 6.39 -3.24
C VAL A 70 -5.59 5.09 -3.02
N ILE A 71 -5.36 4.08 -3.84
CA ILE A 71 -6.01 2.77 -3.74
C ILE A 71 -5.00 1.66 -3.49
N TRP A 72 -5.47 0.59 -2.87
CA TRP A 72 -4.65 -0.56 -2.51
C TRP A 72 -4.56 -1.55 -3.65
N GLY A 73 -3.35 -1.95 -3.96
CA GLY A 73 -3.01 -3.11 -4.76
C GLY A 73 -1.77 -3.78 -4.21
N THR A 74 -1.54 -5.01 -4.53
CA THR A 74 -0.41 -5.79 -3.99
C THR A 74 0.54 -6.33 -5.05
N ASP A 75 0.09 -6.53 -6.28
CA ASP A 75 0.82 -7.32 -7.27
C ASP A 75 1.32 -8.66 -6.68
N SER A 76 0.51 -9.27 -5.80
CA SER A 76 0.94 -10.34 -4.89
C SER A 76 1.48 -11.57 -5.59
N ILE A 77 1.04 -11.84 -6.81
CA ILE A 77 1.56 -12.98 -7.57
C ILE A 77 3.08 -12.87 -7.82
N TRP A 78 3.60 -11.65 -7.92
CA TRP A 78 5.04 -11.40 -8.09
C TRP A 78 5.82 -11.40 -6.77
N TRP A 79 5.13 -11.08 -5.66
CA TRP A 79 5.72 -10.84 -4.35
C TRP A 79 5.29 -11.87 -3.29
N GLY A 80 4.72 -13.00 -3.72
CA GLY A 80 4.20 -14.02 -2.82
C GLY A 80 2.82 -13.65 -2.25
N SER A 81 2.57 -14.00 -0.98
CA SER A 81 1.31 -13.72 -0.32
C SER A 81 1.07 -12.22 -0.11
N PRO A 82 -0.15 -11.70 -0.35
CA PRO A 82 -0.49 -10.31 -0.08
C PRO A 82 -0.47 -9.96 1.41
N GLN A 83 -0.55 -10.96 2.29
CA GLN A 83 -0.74 -10.74 3.72
C GLN A 83 0.37 -9.91 4.37
N TRP A 84 1.62 -10.16 4.02
CA TRP A 84 2.73 -9.42 4.58
C TRP A 84 2.72 -7.94 4.16
N GLN A 85 2.27 -7.62 2.93
CA GLN A 85 2.13 -6.24 2.47
C GLN A 85 1.01 -5.52 3.23
N ILE A 86 -0.12 -6.18 3.45
CA ILE A 86 -1.24 -5.66 4.24
C ILE A 86 -0.77 -5.33 5.67
N GLU A 87 -0.08 -6.28 6.31
CA GLU A 87 0.45 -6.08 7.66
C GLU A 87 1.53 -4.99 7.72
N ALA A 88 2.38 -4.91 6.71
CA ALA A 88 3.37 -3.84 6.59
C ALA A 88 2.67 -2.48 6.50
N PHE A 89 1.67 -2.31 5.62
CA PHE A 89 0.96 -1.04 5.47
C PHE A 89 0.18 -0.65 6.73
N ARG A 90 -0.42 -1.61 7.43
CA ARG A 90 -1.13 -1.36 8.69
C ARG A 90 -0.22 -0.76 9.77
N ARG A 91 1.05 -1.11 9.77
CA ARG A 91 2.05 -0.68 10.77
C ARG A 91 2.94 0.46 10.28
N PHE A 92 3.03 0.64 8.97
CA PHE A 92 3.92 1.64 8.38
C PHE A 92 3.50 3.05 8.76
N GLN A 93 4.51 3.89 9.02
CA GLN A 93 4.33 5.32 9.19
C GLN A 93 5.42 6.07 8.41
N ILE A 94 5.08 7.23 7.88
CA ILE A 94 6.09 8.11 7.28
C ILE A 94 7.07 8.53 8.38
N PRO A 95 8.39 8.33 8.19
CA PRO A 95 9.38 8.73 9.19
C PRO A 95 9.28 10.21 9.58
N GLU A 96 9.38 10.51 10.89
CA GLU A 96 9.28 11.88 11.41
C GLU A 96 10.21 12.88 10.71
N PRO A 97 11.49 12.56 10.41
CA PRO A 97 12.36 13.48 9.68
C PRO A 97 11.83 13.87 8.30
N LEU A 98 11.11 12.97 7.63
CA LEU A 98 10.48 13.28 6.35
C LEU A 98 9.22 14.15 6.53
N GLN A 99 8.45 13.91 7.60
CA GLN A 99 7.31 14.75 7.93
C GLN A 99 7.76 16.19 8.20
N GLU A 100 8.81 16.38 8.99
CA GLU A 100 9.35 17.70 9.30
C GLU A 100 9.96 18.40 8.08
N LYS A 101 10.79 17.67 7.32
CA LYS A 101 11.52 18.24 6.18
C LYS A 101 10.61 18.62 5.01
N PHE A 102 9.58 17.79 4.71
CA PHE A 102 8.74 17.92 3.53
C PHE A 102 7.29 18.32 3.84
N GLY A 103 6.92 18.46 5.12
CA GLY A 103 5.58 18.82 5.54
C GLY A 103 4.54 17.69 5.39
N TYR A 104 4.98 16.45 5.29
CA TYR A 104 4.06 15.31 5.18
C TYR A 104 3.27 15.12 6.47
N LYS A 105 2.00 14.75 6.33
CA LYS A 105 1.18 14.35 7.46
C LYS A 105 1.40 12.88 7.80
N PRO A 106 1.34 12.52 9.09
CA PRO A 106 1.33 11.10 9.47
C PRO A 106 0.11 10.40 8.87
N ILE A 107 0.28 9.12 8.50
CA ILE A 107 -0.81 8.29 7.99
C ILE A 107 -1.75 7.96 9.15
N SER A 108 -2.95 8.52 9.12
CA SER A 108 -3.97 8.28 10.16
C SER A 108 -4.67 6.93 10.00
N THR A 109 -5.41 6.50 11.00
CA THR A 109 -6.30 5.32 10.88
C THR A 109 -7.28 5.48 9.72
N ARG A 110 -7.83 6.69 9.57
CA ARG A 110 -8.76 6.96 8.47
C ARG A 110 -8.11 6.85 7.10
N ASP A 111 -6.88 7.32 6.93
CA ASP A 111 -6.14 7.16 5.67
C ASP A 111 -5.93 5.69 5.33
N ARG A 112 -5.60 4.87 6.33
CA ARG A 112 -5.45 3.41 6.14
C ARG A 112 -6.75 2.74 5.70
N GLU A 113 -7.88 3.08 6.33
CA GLU A 113 -9.19 2.56 5.92
C GLU A 113 -9.54 2.95 4.48
N LEU A 114 -9.31 4.20 4.12
CA LEU A 114 -9.54 4.70 2.76
C LEU A 114 -8.68 3.93 1.75
N ILE A 115 -7.39 3.88 1.97
CA ILE A 115 -6.44 3.28 1.04
C ILE A 115 -6.65 1.76 0.94
N LEU A 116 -6.83 1.05 2.05
CA LEU A 116 -6.97 -0.42 2.06
C LEU A 116 -8.27 -0.93 1.41
N GLY A 117 -9.32 -0.11 1.32
CA GLY A 117 -10.54 -0.61 0.72
C GLY A 117 -11.65 0.40 0.45
N LEU A 118 -11.84 1.42 1.30
CA LEU A 118 -12.99 2.31 1.16
C LEU A 118 -12.95 3.15 -0.12
N ASN A 119 -11.76 3.52 -0.61
CA ASN A 119 -11.64 4.22 -1.89
C ASN A 119 -12.04 3.33 -3.07
N SER A 120 -11.57 2.08 -3.09
CA SER A 120 -11.98 1.11 -4.10
C SER A 120 -13.47 0.81 -4.01
N ALA A 121 -14.02 0.64 -2.81
CA ALA A 121 -15.46 0.44 -2.62
C ALA A 121 -16.28 1.59 -3.20
N ARG A 122 -15.86 2.82 -2.95
CA ARG A 122 -16.50 4.02 -3.53
C ARG A 122 -16.36 4.06 -5.05
N LEU A 123 -15.16 3.78 -5.56
CA LEU A 123 -14.88 3.84 -7.01
C LEU A 123 -15.67 2.82 -7.81
N PHE A 124 -15.89 1.63 -7.24
CA PHE A 124 -16.60 0.52 -7.89
C PHE A 124 -18.04 0.34 -7.39
N ASP A 125 -18.59 1.31 -6.66
CA ASP A 125 -19.96 1.32 -6.14
C ASP A 125 -20.31 0.05 -5.31
N ILE A 126 -19.39 -0.34 -4.42
CA ILE A 126 -19.57 -1.52 -3.56
C ILE A 126 -20.19 -1.09 -2.23
N ASP A 127 -21.35 -1.66 -1.89
CA ASP A 127 -21.92 -1.54 -0.55
C ASP A 127 -21.12 -2.40 0.45
N VAL A 128 -20.23 -1.74 1.18
CA VAL A 128 -19.34 -2.38 2.17
C VAL A 128 -20.16 -3.04 3.29
N GLN A 129 -21.30 -2.46 3.69
CA GLN A 129 -22.12 -3.01 4.75
C GLN A 129 -22.83 -4.29 4.31
N ALA A 130 -23.37 -4.29 3.09
CA ALA A 130 -23.97 -5.49 2.51
C ALA A 130 -22.93 -6.59 2.29
N ALA A 131 -21.76 -6.24 1.78
CA ALA A 131 -20.65 -7.18 1.60
C ALA A 131 -20.23 -7.83 2.92
N HIS A 132 -20.03 -7.05 3.98
CA HIS A 132 -19.67 -7.57 5.30
C HIS A 132 -20.75 -8.50 5.88
N LYS A 133 -22.03 -8.20 5.68
CA LYS A 133 -23.14 -9.08 6.13
C LYS A 133 -23.19 -10.42 5.40
N ALA A 134 -22.72 -10.45 4.17
CA ALA A 134 -22.69 -11.69 3.36
C ALA A 134 -21.56 -12.65 3.73
N ILE A 135 -20.40 -12.12 4.23
CA ILE A 135 -19.19 -12.93 4.54
C ILE A 135 -19.46 -14.10 5.50
N PRO A 136 -20.19 -13.94 6.64
CA PRO A 136 -20.40 -15.05 7.58
C PRO A 136 -21.08 -16.28 7.00
N GLY A 137 -21.83 -16.11 5.93
CA GLY A 137 -22.58 -17.19 5.26
C GLY A 137 -21.92 -17.70 3.98
N ASP A 138 -20.82 -17.11 3.54
CA ASP A 138 -20.19 -17.48 2.28
C ASP A 138 -19.36 -18.77 2.37
N ALA A 139 -19.07 -19.38 1.21
CA ALA A 139 -18.32 -20.62 1.13
C ALA A 139 -16.89 -20.48 1.69
N MET A 140 -16.25 -19.32 1.52
CA MET A 140 -14.88 -19.10 1.99
C MET A 140 -14.82 -19.03 3.52
N ASN A 141 -15.82 -18.38 4.16
CA ASN A 141 -15.91 -18.37 5.61
C ASN A 141 -16.20 -19.78 6.17
N GLN A 142 -17.05 -20.56 5.51
CA GLN A 142 -17.28 -21.97 5.89
C GLN A 142 -16.00 -22.80 5.81
N MET A 143 -15.22 -22.66 4.74
CA MET A 143 -13.91 -23.31 4.59
C MET A 143 -12.93 -22.86 5.69
N LYS A 144 -12.88 -21.57 6.00
CA LYS A 144 -12.05 -21.05 7.09
C LYS A 144 -12.43 -21.64 8.43
N MET A 145 -13.72 -21.69 8.75
CA MET A 145 -14.20 -22.30 9.99
C MET A 145 -13.88 -23.79 10.08
N ALA A 146 -14.02 -24.54 8.98
CA ALA A 146 -13.66 -25.96 8.92
C ALA A 146 -12.15 -26.16 9.13
N TYR A 147 -11.30 -25.33 8.50
CA TYR A 147 -9.86 -25.35 8.69
C TYR A 147 -9.47 -25.07 10.15
N GLN A 148 -10.08 -24.06 10.76
CA GLN A 148 -9.83 -23.74 12.16
C GLN A 148 -10.27 -24.86 13.12
N ALA A 149 -11.42 -25.49 12.86
CA ALA A 149 -11.91 -26.62 13.64
C ALA A 149 -11.03 -27.87 13.52
N ALA A 150 -10.34 -28.03 12.38
CA ALA A 150 -9.40 -29.12 12.15
C ALA A 150 -8.03 -28.93 12.83
N GLY A 151 -7.78 -27.78 13.50
CA GLY A 151 -6.56 -27.55 14.27
C GLY A 151 -5.50 -26.72 13.55
N GLU A 152 -5.85 -26.05 12.45
CA GLU A 152 -4.99 -25.11 11.71
C GLU A 152 -3.57 -25.65 11.43
N GLU A 153 -3.37 -26.24 10.27
CA GLU A 153 -2.01 -26.56 9.80
C GLU A 153 -1.51 -25.44 8.88
N PRO A 154 -0.64 -24.53 9.36
CA PRO A 154 -0.11 -23.48 8.52
C PRO A 154 0.76 -24.07 7.41
N SER A 155 0.25 -24.05 6.18
CA SER A 155 0.99 -24.53 5.00
C SER A 155 2.10 -23.58 4.55
N MET A 156 2.09 -22.34 5.03
CA MET A 156 3.07 -21.30 4.68
C MET A 156 3.50 -20.55 5.93
N THR A 157 4.74 -20.74 6.34
CA THR A 157 5.35 -20.08 7.51
C THR A 157 6.29 -18.95 7.14
N GLN A 158 6.53 -18.71 5.83
CA GLN A 158 7.43 -17.69 5.32
C GLN A 158 6.67 -16.74 4.40
N TYR A 159 6.93 -15.46 4.54
CA TYR A 159 6.27 -14.38 3.78
C TYR A 159 7.30 -13.45 3.16
N GLY A 160 6.97 -12.90 1.99
CA GLY A 160 7.84 -11.97 1.26
C GLY A 160 8.92 -12.68 0.44
N TRP A 161 10.02 -12.00 0.21
CA TRP A 161 11.16 -12.54 -0.51
C TRP A 161 11.93 -13.55 0.35
N ILE A 162 12.10 -14.73 -0.20
CA ILE A 162 12.91 -15.79 0.42
C ILE A 162 14.14 -15.98 -0.46
N ALA A 163 15.33 -15.82 0.13
CA ALA A 163 16.55 -16.16 -0.58
C ALA A 163 16.54 -17.66 -0.93
N ALA A 164 16.83 -17.97 -2.18
CA ALA A 164 17.08 -19.36 -2.55
C ALA A 164 18.33 -19.85 -1.79
N VAL A 165 18.19 -20.94 -1.04
CA VAL A 165 19.27 -21.60 -0.32
C VAL A 165 20.03 -22.51 -1.28
#